data_40abf1e1b023c48cbe6947223b790333
#
_entry.id   40abf1e1b023c48cbe6947223b790333
#
_cell.length_a   1.000
_cell.length_b   1.000
_cell.length_c   1.000
_cell.angle_alpha   90.00
_cell.angle_beta   90.00
_cell.angle_gamma   90.00
#
_symmetry.space_group_name_H-M   'P 1'
#
loop_
_entity.id
_entity.type
_entity.pdbx_description
1 polymer ?
#
loop_
_entity_poly.entity_id
_entity_poly.type
_entity_poly.pdbx_seq_one_letter_code
_entity_poly.pdbx_strand_id
1 'polypeptide(L)'
;GLLMLTSGIINGQLASVLARFRHVNTLAIVDGPFPSYPGVELVDLALIKGFPTIPNVLDAILPLLDLSGLYLANEFSEKVDAPTVAKYKKHFENIPINLIPHEEFKIKVGQALAIIHTGDAVPYSSVILKSG
;
A
#
# COMPACT_ATOMS: atom_id res chain seq x y z
N GLY A 1 16.17 16.07 -23.97
CA GLY A 1 16.48 14.92 -23.19
C GLY A 1 17.08 15.22 -21.84
N LEU A 2 17.30 16.48 -21.59
CA LEU A 2 17.99 16.88 -20.36
C LEU A 2 17.10 16.81 -19.11
N LEU A 3 15.79 16.74 -19.28
CA LEU A 3 14.84 16.80 -18.17
C LEU A 3 14.18 15.45 -17.88
N MET A 4 14.70 14.38 -18.45
CA MET A 4 14.17 13.04 -18.20
C MET A 4 14.52 12.57 -16.78
N LEU A 5 13.54 12.08 -16.02
CA LEU A 5 13.77 11.50 -14.71
C LEU A 5 14.62 10.23 -14.84
N THR A 6 15.61 10.12 -13.99
CA THR A 6 16.50 8.96 -13.95
C THR A 6 16.40 8.18 -12.64
N SER A 7 15.67 8.68 -11.66
CA SER A 7 15.54 8.06 -10.34
C SER A 7 14.27 8.51 -9.64
N GLY A 8 13.95 7.89 -8.52
CA GLY A 8 12.75 8.19 -7.73
C GLY A 8 11.50 7.59 -8.36
N ILE A 9 10.34 8.20 -8.08
CA ILE A 9 9.06 7.74 -8.62
C ILE A 9 8.88 8.30 -10.02
N ILE A 10 9.03 7.46 -11.01
CA ILE A 10 8.86 7.85 -12.42
C ILE A 10 7.47 7.54 -12.96
N ASN A 11 6.66 6.76 -12.24
CA ASN A 11 5.26 6.54 -12.61
C ASN A 11 4.45 7.81 -12.32
N GLY A 12 3.91 8.43 -13.37
CA GLY A 12 3.25 9.72 -13.26
C GLY A 12 1.98 9.69 -12.41
N GLN A 13 1.19 8.62 -12.49
CA GLN A 13 -0.02 8.48 -11.67
C GLN A 13 0.33 8.36 -10.20
N LEU A 14 1.32 7.54 -9.86
CA LEU A 14 1.78 7.38 -8.48
C LEU A 14 2.37 8.68 -7.95
N ALA A 15 3.23 9.34 -8.72
CA ALA A 15 3.82 10.61 -8.32
C ALA A 15 2.74 11.68 -8.04
N SER A 16 1.70 11.74 -8.87
CA SER A 16 0.57 12.65 -8.65
C SER A 16 -0.17 12.36 -7.36
N VAL A 17 -0.44 11.08 -7.08
CA VAL A 17 -1.12 10.69 -5.83
C VAL A 17 -0.27 11.06 -4.62
N LEU A 18 1.03 10.76 -4.64
CA LEU A 18 1.91 11.08 -3.52
C LEU A 18 2.00 12.58 -3.27
N ALA A 19 1.97 13.40 -4.32
CA ALA A 19 1.97 14.86 -4.20
C ALA A 19 0.68 15.40 -3.57
N ARG A 20 -0.42 14.65 -3.67
CA ARG A 20 -1.73 15.02 -3.09
C ARG A 20 -2.01 14.36 -1.75
N PHE A 21 -1.12 13.49 -1.28
CA PHE A 21 -1.25 12.77 -0.02
C PHE A 21 -0.89 13.74 1.11
N ARG A 22 -1.91 14.23 1.80
CA ARG A 22 -1.79 15.29 2.79
C ARG A 22 -2.34 14.85 4.14
N HIS A 23 -2.27 15.75 5.13
CA HIS A 23 -2.78 15.49 6.47
C HIS A 23 -4.21 14.92 6.44
N VAL A 24 -4.47 13.94 7.27
CA VAL A 24 -5.67 13.11 7.40
C VAL A 24 -6.01 12.24 6.19
N ASN A 25 -5.23 12.26 5.13
CA ASN A 25 -5.42 11.32 4.04
C ASN A 25 -4.92 9.92 4.41
N THR A 26 -5.50 8.93 3.77
CA THR A 26 -5.00 7.55 3.79
C THR A 26 -4.72 7.09 2.36
N LEU A 27 -3.83 6.13 2.24
CA LEU A 27 -3.41 5.57 0.96
C LEU A 27 -3.41 4.05 1.10
N ALA A 28 -4.21 3.36 0.30
CA ALA A 28 -4.28 1.91 0.34
C ALA A 28 -3.32 1.30 -0.68
N ILE A 29 -2.56 0.29 -0.25
CA ILE A 29 -1.71 -0.51 -1.15
C ILE A 29 -2.23 -1.94 -1.02
N VAL A 30 -2.79 -2.46 -2.12
CA VAL A 30 -3.58 -3.67 -2.07
C VAL A 30 -2.96 -4.81 -2.87
N ASP A 31 -3.22 -6.03 -2.43
CA ASP A 31 -2.81 -7.24 -3.13
C ASP A 31 -3.59 -7.42 -4.44
N GLY A 32 -3.12 -8.32 -5.30
CA GLY A 32 -3.71 -8.53 -6.62
C GLY A 32 -5.19 -8.90 -6.59
N PRO A 33 -5.62 -9.85 -5.74
CA PRO A 33 -7.03 -10.24 -5.68
C PRO A 33 -7.97 -9.27 -4.96
N PHE A 34 -7.44 -8.18 -4.38
CA PHE A 34 -8.26 -7.24 -3.61
C PHE A 34 -9.38 -6.65 -4.47
N PRO A 35 -10.59 -6.43 -3.91
CA PRO A 35 -11.72 -5.89 -4.68
C PRO A 35 -11.45 -4.50 -5.26
N SER A 36 -12.11 -4.17 -6.36
CA SER A 36 -12.09 -2.82 -6.93
C SER A 36 -13.12 -1.92 -6.26
N TYR A 37 -12.85 -0.61 -6.27
CA TYR A 37 -13.71 0.41 -5.66
C TYR A 37 -13.98 1.52 -6.68
N PRO A 38 -15.10 1.49 -7.40
CA PRO A 38 -15.34 2.44 -8.51
C PRO A 38 -15.29 3.90 -8.12
N GLY A 39 -15.48 4.28 -6.91
CA GLY A 39 -15.46 5.69 -6.49
C GLY A 39 -14.07 6.19 -6.01
N VAL A 40 -13.05 5.35 -6.02
CA VAL A 40 -11.73 5.71 -5.51
C VAL A 40 -10.70 5.69 -6.64
N GLU A 41 -9.85 6.71 -6.68
CA GLU A 41 -8.78 6.78 -7.69
C GLU A 41 -7.88 5.54 -7.60
N LEU A 42 -7.58 4.94 -8.74
CA LEU A 42 -6.76 3.74 -8.83
C LEU A 42 -5.45 4.03 -9.54
N VAL A 43 -4.34 3.65 -8.91
CA VAL A 43 -3.03 3.56 -9.56
C VAL A 43 -2.72 2.08 -9.71
N ASP A 44 -2.79 1.56 -10.92
CA ASP A 44 -2.59 0.14 -11.17
C ASP A 44 -1.15 -0.15 -11.55
N LEU A 45 -0.40 -0.72 -10.61
CA LEU A 45 1.00 -1.10 -10.80
C LEU A 45 1.16 -2.60 -11.05
N ALA A 46 0.07 -3.37 -11.01
CA ALA A 46 0.14 -4.80 -11.23
C ALA A 46 0.63 -5.10 -12.66
N LEU A 47 1.73 -5.80 -12.76
CA LEU A 47 2.28 -6.20 -14.07
C LEU A 47 1.96 -7.66 -14.37
N ILE A 48 2.26 -8.53 -13.42
CA ILE A 48 1.99 -9.98 -13.50
C ILE A 48 1.68 -10.49 -12.10
N LYS A 49 1.17 -11.70 -12.00
CA LYS A 49 0.93 -12.33 -10.70
C LYS A 49 2.23 -12.41 -9.91
N GLY A 50 2.24 -11.83 -8.72
CA GLY A 50 3.40 -11.82 -7.84
C GLY A 50 4.34 -10.63 -8.02
N PHE A 51 4.07 -9.71 -8.95
CA PHE A 51 4.95 -8.57 -9.16
C PHE A 51 4.21 -7.32 -9.71
N PRO A 52 4.49 -6.11 -9.18
CA PRO A 52 5.27 -5.84 -7.97
C PRO A 52 4.52 -6.33 -6.72
N THR A 53 5.27 -6.65 -5.68
CA THR A 53 4.71 -6.99 -4.37
C THR A 53 4.41 -5.74 -3.56
N ILE A 54 3.66 -5.90 -2.48
CA ILE A 54 3.45 -4.80 -1.54
C ILE A 54 4.77 -4.29 -0.95
N PRO A 55 5.70 -5.15 -0.49
CA PRO A 55 7.01 -4.67 -0.10
C PRO A 55 7.78 -3.90 -1.17
N ASN A 56 7.69 -4.30 -2.44
CA ASN A 56 8.32 -3.55 -3.53
C ASN A 56 7.83 -2.10 -3.58
N VAL A 57 6.52 -1.91 -3.48
CA VAL A 57 5.92 -0.58 -3.51
C VAL A 57 6.29 0.21 -2.26
N LEU A 58 6.21 -0.42 -1.08
CA LEU A 58 6.56 0.23 0.18
C LEU A 58 8.01 0.73 0.18
N ASP A 59 8.94 -0.07 -0.31
CA ASP A 59 10.36 0.32 -0.38
C ASP A 59 10.56 1.56 -1.26
N ALA A 60 9.74 1.72 -2.29
CA ALA A 60 9.82 2.86 -3.19
C ALA A 60 9.21 4.14 -2.58
N ILE A 61 8.14 4.03 -1.79
CA ILE A 61 7.37 5.20 -1.37
C ILE A 61 7.57 5.60 0.09
N LEU A 62 7.82 4.65 1.00
CA LEU A 62 7.94 4.98 2.43
C LEU A 62 9.01 6.03 2.73
N PRO A 63 10.20 6.02 2.09
CA PRO A 63 11.19 7.06 2.33
C PRO A 63 10.74 8.48 1.98
N LEU A 64 9.67 8.61 1.20
CA LEU A 64 9.16 9.89 0.72
C LEU A 64 8.01 10.43 1.57
N LEU A 65 7.50 9.65 2.53
CA LEU A 65 6.26 9.96 3.23
C LEU A 65 6.48 10.17 4.71
N ASP A 66 5.71 11.09 5.27
CA ASP A 66 5.59 11.29 6.72
C ASP A 66 4.29 10.62 7.17
N LEU A 67 4.41 9.54 7.91
CA LEU A 67 3.29 8.70 8.31
C LEU A 67 3.11 8.68 9.83
N SER A 68 1.86 8.74 10.29
CA SER A 68 1.52 8.58 11.70
C SER A 68 1.24 7.11 12.05
N GLY A 69 0.99 6.27 11.08
CA GLY A 69 0.72 4.87 11.31
C GLY A 69 0.26 4.16 10.05
N LEU A 70 -0.06 2.88 10.21
CA LEU A 70 -0.69 2.10 9.15
C LEU A 70 -1.70 1.12 9.73
N TYR A 71 -2.60 0.64 8.88
CA TYR A 71 -3.56 -0.41 9.23
C TYR A 71 -3.19 -1.70 8.52
N LEU A 72 -3.31 -2.81 9.24
CA LEU A 72 -3.23 -4.17 8.72
C LEU A 72 -4.48 -4.94 9.13
N ALA A 73 -4.89 -5.86 8.30
CA ALA A 73 -5.93 -6.81 8.70
C ALA A 73 -5.38 -7.81 9.72
N ASN A 74 -6.17 -8.11 10.76
CA ASN A 74 -5.82 -9.14 11.75
C ASN A 74 -5.50 -10.47 11.08
N GLU A 75 -6.22 -10.80 10.03
CA GLU A 75 -6.11 -12.07 9.30
C GLU A 75 -4.74 -12.27 8.66
N PHE A 76 -4.00 -11.20 8.39
CA PHE A 76 -2.64 -11.34 7.88
C PHE A 76 -1.76 -12.14 8.85
N SER A 77 -1.78 -11.79 10.13
CA SER A 77 -1.03 -12.52 11.15
C SER A 77 -1.67 -13.86 11.55
N GLU A 78 -3.00 -13.96 11.45
CA GLU A 78 -3.73 -15.15 11.88
C GLU A 78 -3.70 -16.28 10.84
N LYS A 79 -3.71 -15.94 9.55
CA LYS A 79 -3.93 -16.91 8.47
C LYS A 79 -2.75 -17.12 7.54
N VAL A 80 -1.76 -16.23 7.57
CA VAL A 80 -0.56 -16.33 6.75
C VAL A 80 0.57 -16.90 7.61
N ASP A 81 1.45 -17.69 7.01
CA ASP A 81 2.55 -18.30 7.75
C ASP A 81 3.47 -17.26 8.40
N ALA A 82 3.95 -17.56 9.58
CA ALA A 82 4.74 -16.62 10.38
C ALA A 82 6.01 -16.11 9.68
N PRO A 83 6.77 -16.91 8.94
CA PRO A 83 7.93 -16.40 8.21
C PRO A 83 7.58 -15.35 7.16
N THR A 84 6.48 -15.53 6.43
CA THR A 84 6.01 -14.57 5.43
C THR A 84 5.57 -13.27 6.10
N VAL A 85 4.79 -13.35 7.18
CA VAL A 85 4.36 -12.19 7.95
C VAL A 85 5.56 -11.40 8.45
N ALA A 86 6.55 -12.07 9.02
CA ALA A 86 7.77 -11.43 9.52
C ALA A 86 8.54 -10.73 8.41
N LYS A 87 8.65 -11.37 7.24
CA LYS A 87 9.33 -10.81 6.08
C LYS A 87 8.65 -9.50 5.62
N TYR A 88 7.33 -9.48 5.55
CA TYR A 88 6.58 -8.29 5.15
C TYR A 88 6.72 -7.17 6.18
N LYS A 89 6.60 -7.50 7.45
CA LYS A 89 6.65 -6.50 8.53
C LYS A 89 7.99 -5.78 8.62
N LYS A 90 9.08 -6.38 8.16
CA LYS A 90 10.39 -5.71 8.13
C LYS A 90 10.39 -4.43 7.29
N HIS A 91 9.53 -4.35 6.28
CA HIS A 91 9.48 -3.20 5.38
C HIS A 91 8.78 -1.98 6.01
N PHE A 92 8.08 -2.15 7.14
CA PHE A 92 7.37 -1.07 7.81
C PHE A 92 7.46 -1.16 9.35
N GLU A 93 8.50 -1.81 9.88
CA GLU A 93 8.62 -2.07 11.31
C GLU A 93 8.73 -0.83 12.19
N ASN A 94 9.14 0.31 11.61
CA ASN A 94 9.28 1.57 12.35
C ASN A 94 8.00 2.42 12.33
N ILE A 95 6.94 1.91 11.76
CA ILE A 95 5.67 2.63 11.65
C ILE A 95 4.67 2.01 12.62
N PRO A 96 3.97 2.80 13.45
CA PRO A 96 2.93 2.26 14.34
C PRO A 96 1.86 1.49 13.57
N ILE A 97 1.55 0.29 14.04
CA ILE A 97 0.61 -0.62 13.36
C ILE A 97 -0.70 -0.67 14.13
N ASN A 98 -1.81 -0.47 13.42
CA ASN A 98 -3.16 -0.65 13.93
C ASN A 98 -3.76 -1.90 13.27
N LEU A 99 -4.12 -2.88 14.09
CA LEU A 99 -4.73 -4.12 13.60
C LEU A 99 -6.25 -3.99 13.64
N ILE A 100 -6.90 -4.32 12.54
CA ILE A 100 -8.37 -4.30 12.43
C ILE A 100 -8.85 -5.54 11.68
N PRO A 101 -10.12 -5.95 11.89
CA PRO A 101 -10.69 -7.05 11.11
C PRO A 101 -10.70 -6.71 9.61
N HIS A 102 -10.54 -7.72 8.75
CA HIS A 102 -10.51 -7.53 7.31
C HIS A 102 -11.76 -6.83 6.77
N GLU A 103 -12.92 -7.12 7.34
CA GLU A 103 -14.18 -6.46 6.92
C GLU A 103 -14.13 -4.95 7.17
N GLU A 104 -13.58 -4.51 8.30
CA GLU A 104 -13.37 -3.10 8.59
C GLU A 104 -12.28 -2.51 7.69
N PHE A 105 -11.23 -3.27 7.42
CA PHE A 105 -10.15 -2.88 6.52
C PHE A 105 -10.71 -2.54 5.13
N LYS A 106 -11.58 -3.38 4.57
CA LYS A 106 -12.21 -3.15 3.27
C LYS A 106 -13.01 -1.86 3.24
N ILE A 107 -13.70 -1.53 4.32
CA ILE A 107 -14.44 -0.27 4.42
C ILE A 107 -13.48 0.92 4.37
N LYS A 108 -12.38 0.85 5.10
CA LYS A 108 -11.37 1.93 5.13
C LYS A 108 -10.70 2.12 3.78
N VAL A 109 -10.49 1.07 3.01
CA VAL A 109 -9.93 1.19 1.65
C VAL A 109 -10.82 2.07 0.78
N GLY A 110 -12.14 1.95 0.92
CA GLY A 110 -13.09 2.78 0.19
C GLY A 110 -13.06 4.27 0.56
N GLN A 111 -12.40 4.62 1.65
CA GLN A 111 -12.26 6.00 2.15
C GLN A 111 -10.89 6.60 1.85
N ALA A 112 -10.00 5.85 1.22
CA ALA A 112 -8.65 6.30 0.91
C ALA A 112 -8.63 7.37 -0.18
N LEU A 113 -7.58 8.19 -0.18
CA LEU A 113 -7.32 9.14 -1.27
C LEU A 113 -7.19 8.40 -2.60
N ALA A 114 -6.46 7.29 -2.59
CA ALA A 114 -6.26 6.45 -3.76
C ALA A 114 -5.92 5.02 -3.33
N ILE A 115 -6.05 4.12 -4.27
CA ILE A 115 -5.68 2.71 -4.12
C ILE A 115 -4.53 2.42 -5.08
N ILE A 116 -3.43 1.91 -4.55
CA ILE A 116 -2.31 1.41 -5.35
C ILE A 116 -2.48 -0.11 -5.45
N HIS A 117 -2.83 -0.59 -6.62
CA HIS A 117 -3.03 -2.00 -6.89
C HIS A 117 -1.70 -2.64 -7.28
N THR A 118 -1.37 -3.74 -6.63
CA THR A 118 -0.13 -4.49 -6.88
C THR A 118 -0.43 -5.87 -7.45
N GLY A 119 0.61 -6.59 -7.83
CA GLY A 119 0.50 -7.99 -8.26
C GLY A 119 0.70 -8.98 -7.11
N ASP A 120 0.77 -8.51 -5.86
CA ASP A 120 1.07 -9.37 -4.72
C ASP A 120 0.04 -10.49 -4.57
N ALA A 121 0.53 -11.72 -4.45
CA ALA A 121 -0.31 -12.92 -4.36
C ALA A 121 -0.54 -13.39 -2.91
N VAL A 122 0.09 -12.77 -1.93
CA VAL A 122 -0.09 -13.15 -0.51
C VAL A 122 -1.42 -12.60 -0.02
N PRO A 123 -2.34 -13.46 0.48
CA PRO A 123 -3.63 -12.98 0.96
C PRO A 123 -3.47 -12.13 2.22
N TYR A 124 -4.38 -11.16 2.39
CA TYR A 124 -4.44 -10.26 3.55
C TYR A 124 -3.20 -9.38 3.73
N SER A 125 -2.34 -9.26 2.72
CA SER A 125 -1.09 -8.51 2.81
C SER A 125 -1.24 -7.01 2.57
N SER A 126 -2.43 -6.56 2.20
CA SER A 126 -2.71 -5.14 1.94
C SER A 126 -2.47 -4.27 3.17
N VAL A 127 -2.05 -3.03 2.94
CA VAL A 127 -1.83 -2.05 3.99
C VAL A 127 -2.52 -0.74 3.66
N ILE A 128 -2.92 0.00 4.70
CA ILE A 128 -3.41 1.37 4.55
C ILE A 128 -2.45 2.28 5.28
N LEU A 129 -1.84 3.22 4.57
CA LEU A 129 -0.93 4.20 5.14
C LEU A 129 -1.72 5.42 5.60
N LYS A 130 -1.41 5.92 6.79
CA LYS A 130 -2.05 7.09 7.38
C LYS A 130 -1.04 8.22 7.47
N SER A 131 -1.35 9.36 6.87
CA SER A 131 -0.46 10.52 6.87
C SER A 131 -0.27 11.11 8.27
N GLY A 132 0.91 11.65 8.47
CA GLY A 132 1.27 12.34 9.69
C GLY A 132 0.59 13.71 9.87
#